data_f4f3fe405853b6447a6b58e1857ea979
#
_entry.id   f4f3fe405853b6447a6b58e1857ea979
#
_cell.length_a   1.000
_cell.length_b   1.000
_cell.length_c   1.000
_cell.angle_alpha   90.00
_cell.angle_beta   90.00
_cell.angle_gamma   90.00
#
_symmetry.space_group_name_H-M   'P 1'
#
loop_
_entity.id
_entity.type
_entity.pdbx_description
1 polymer ?
#
loop_
_entity_poly.entity_id
_entity_poly.type
_entity_poly.pdbx_seq_one_letter_code
_entity_poly.pdbx_strand_id
1 'polypeptide(L)'
;MPAGLTTQPVSVDALGSAGARSAIVSAVNAGQLLVNYMGHGSEDVWSQSDIFNGSDAAALTNGTKLPTFVLMTCLNGLFDDLWVESLAESLLKAPAGGAVAVWASSTLTAPEPQAVLNQALFQLLQSPSMRLGDAVKNAKAAVTDPDVRRSWILFGDPTMRLRPAP
;
A
#
# COMPACT_ATOMS: atom_id res chain seq x y z
N MET A 1 -4.37 2.54 -15.57
CA MET A 1 -4.88 3.52 -14.58
C MET A 1 -6.35 3.77 -14.88
N PRO A 2 -7.23 3.85 -13.88
CA PRO A 2 -8.61 4.30 -14.06
C PRO A 2 -8.65 5.68 -14.70
N ALA A 3 -9.65 5.91 -15.57
CA ALA A 3 -9.79 7.19 -16.26
C ALA A 3 -9.98 8.33 -15.23
N GLY A 4 -9.29 9.45 -15.46
CA GLY A 4 -9.35 10.62 -14.57
C GLY A 4 -8.35 10.61 -13.40
N LEU A 5 -7.56 9.54 -13.21
CA LEU A 5 -6.49 9.53 -12.21
C LEU A 5 -5.16 10.01 -12.83
N THR A 6 -4.46 10.87 -12.10
CA THR A 6 -3.08 11.28 -12.40
C THR A 6 -2.12 10.52 -11.50
N THR A 7 -0.90 10.27 -11.99
CA THR A 7 0.16 9.66 -11.19
C THR A 7 1.18 10.72 -10.76
N GLN A 8 1.64 10.58 -9.53
CA GLN A 8 2.77 11.34 -8.99
C GLN A 8 3.88 10.35 -8.63
N PRO A 9 4.82 10.08 -9.54
CA PRO A 9 5.90 9.15 -9.27
C PRO A 9 6.91 9.77 -8.31
N VAL A 10 7.38 8.94 -7.35
CA VAL A 10 8.50 9.27 -6.46
C VAL A 10 9.58 8.22 -6.69
N SER A 11 10.79 8.66 -7.00
CA SER A 11 11.95 7.81 -7.26
C SER A 11 13.11 8.18 -6.33
N VAL A 12 13.68 7.17 -5.68
CA VAL A 12 14.89 7.34 -4.85
C VAL A 12 16.08 7.75 -5.69
N ASP A 13 16.21 7.21 -6.91
CA ASP A 13 17.31 7.56 -7.81
C ASP A 13 17.31 9.03 -8.19
N ALA A 14 16.13 9.63 -8.32
CA ALA A 14 15.98 11.03 -8.69
C ALA A 14 16.09 12.00 -7.51
N LEU A 15 15.64 11.60 -6.32
CA LEU A 15 15.45 12.51 -5.17
C LEU A 15 16.40 12.21 -4.00
N GLY A 16 17.10 11.07 -4.02
CA GLY A 16 17.76 10.52 -2.84
C GLY A 16 16.75 10.05 -1.79
N SER A 17 17.21 9.35 -0.76
CA SER A 17 16.33 8.76 0.25
C SER A 17 15.54 9.81 1.04
N ALA A 18 16.22 10.86 1.51
CA ALA A 18 15.57 11.93 2.27
C ALA A 18 14.54 12.72 1.42
N GLY A 19 14.86 12.99 0.17
CA GLY A 19 13.95 13.65 -0.77
C GLY A 19 12.73 12.78 -1.09
N ALA A 20 12.92 11.49 -1.31
CA ALA A 20 11.85 10.53 -1.54
C ALA A 20 10.92 10.44 -0.31
N ARG A 21 11.48 10.31 0.90
CA ARG A 21 10.70 10.30 2.16
C ARG A 21 9.84 11.56 2.31
N SER A 22 10.45 12.74 2.12
CA SER A 22 9.73 14.00 2.17
C SER A 22 8.61 14.10 1.14
N ALA A 23 8.88 13.66 -0.10
CA ALA A 23 7.90 13.67 -1.18
C ALA A 23 6.72 12.71 -0.91
N ILE A 24 6.97 11.50 -0.37
CA ILE A 24 5.94 10.52 0.01
C ILE A 24 5.03 11.12 1.09
N VAL A 25 5.60 11.58 2.21
CA VAL A 25 4.83 12.15 3.31
C VAL A 25 4.01 13.37 2.86
N SER A 26 4.62 14.26 2.06
CA SER A 26 3.93 15.43 1.52
C SER A 26 2.77 15.05 0.59
N ALA A 27 2.98 14.08 -0.29
CA ALA A 27 1.94 13.61 -1.21
C ALA A 27 0.76 12.97 -0.45
N VAL A 28 1.04 12.11 0.54
CA VAL A 28 -0.01 11.49 1.37
C VAL A 28 -0.79 12.57 2.14
N ASN A 29 -0.11 13.52 2.76
CA ASN A 29 -0.75 14.60 3.52
C ASN A 29 -1.58 15.55 2.62
N ALA A 30 -1.20 15.72 1.37
CA ALA A 30 -2.01 16.48 0.40
C ALA A 30 -3.32 15.76 0.03
N GLY A 31 -3.36 14.44 0.21
CA GLY A 31 -4.49 13.56 -0.10
C GLY A 31 -4.28 12.82 -1.41
N GLN A 32 -4.22 11.51 -1.31
CA GLN A 32 -4.14 10.58 -2.44
C GLN A 32 -5.34 9.63 -2.41
N LEU A 33 -5.76 9.14 -3.55
CA LEU A 33 -6.75 8.06 -3.60
C LEU A 33 -6.10 6.72 -3.31
N LEU A 34 -4.89 6.53 -3.85
CA LEU A 34 -4.14 5.29 -3.75
C LEU A 34 -2.65 5.58 -3.69
N VAL A 35 -1.95 4.87 -2.81
CA VAL A 35 -0.49 4.86 -2.72
C VAL A 35 0.00 3.47 -3.08
N ASN A 36 0.85 3.35 -4.10
CA ASN A 36 1.43 2.08 -4.52
C ASN A 36 2.93 2.10 -4.31
N TYR A 37 3.44 1.21 -3.48
CA TYR A 37 4.86 0.99 -3.29
C TYR A 37 5.28 -0.35 -3.89
N MET A 38 6.38 -0.37 -4.63
CA MET A 38 7.05 -1.58 -5.10
C MET A 38 8.53 -1.50 -4.75
N GLY A 39 9.03 -2.49 -4.01
CA GLY A 39 10.42 -2.52 -3.60
C GLY A 39 10.67 -3.47 -2.43
N HIS A 40 11.82 -3.33 -1.79
CA HIS A 40 12.14 -4.05 -0.57
C HIS A 40 11.48 -3.42 0.65
N GLY A 41 11.19 -4.24 1.66
CA GLY A 41 10.68 -3.77 2.95
C GLY A 41 10.86 -4.82 4.04
N SER A 42 10.63 -4.40 5.24
CA SER A 42 10.58 -5.18 6.45
C SER A 42 9.24 -4.88 7.15
N GLU A 43 9.07 -5.25 8.40
CA GLU A 43 7.80 -5.17 9.12
C GLU A 43 7.21 -3.75 9.08
N ASP A 44 8.01 -2.74 9.40
CA ASP A 44 7.58 -1.35 9.59
C ASP A 44 8.25 -0.33 8.64
N VAL A 45 9.03 -0.80 7.63
CA VAL A 45 9.86 0.12 6.82
C VAL A 45 9.87 -0.25 5.34
N TRP A 46 9.93 0.76 4.47
CA TRP A 46 10.21 0.64 3.03
C TRP A 46 11.69 0.86 2.75
N SER A 47 12.30 -0.13 2.10
CA SER A 47 13.67 -0.13 1.65
C SER A 47 14.71 -0.07 2.80
N GLN A 48 15.93 -0.53 2.52
CA GLN A 48 17.06 -0.36 3.45
C GLN A 48 17.45 1.11 3.67
N SER A 49 17.00 2.00 2.79
CA SER A 49 17.27 3.44 2.86
C SER A 49 16.23 4.19 3.67
N ASP A 50 15.30 3.49 4.31
CA ASP A 50 14.27 4.05 5.21
C ASP A 50 13.52 5.25 4.59
N ILE A 51 12.88 5.01 3.44
CA ILE A 51 12.17 6.06 2.71
C ILE A 51 10.74 6.30 3.19
N PHE A 52 10.21 5.41 4.02
CA PHE A 52 8.96 5.55 4.75
C PHE A 52 8.88 4.45 5.82
N ASN A 53 8.44 4.78 7.03
CA ASN A 53 8.37 3.84 8.14
C ASN A 53 7.15 4.07 9.06
N GLY A 54 7.02 3.24 10.12
CA GLY A 54 5.93 3.32 11.08
C GLY A 54 5.84 4.67 11.79
N SER A 55 6.96 5.34 12.05
CA SER A 55 6.96 6.68 12.64
C SER A 55 6.41 7.74 11.68
N ASP A 56 6.73 7.62 10.38
CA ASP A 56 6.13 8.50 9.36
C ASP A 56 4.63 8.27 9.25
N ALA A 57 4.20 7.00 9.27
CA ALA A 57 2.79 6.63 9.24
C ALA A 57 2.03 7.25 10.42
N ALA A 58 2.58 7.13 11.63
CA ALA A 58 1.99 7.71 12.83
C ALA A 58 1.94 9.25 12.81
N ALA A 59 2.86 9.89 12.08
CA ALA A 59 2.95 11.34 11.96
C ALA A 59 2.12 11.93 10.78
N LEU A 60 1.42 11.09 10.01
CA LEU A 60 0.57 11.57 8.92
C LEU A 60 -0.54 12.49 9.42
N THR A 61 -0.80 13.54 8.66
CA THR A 61 -1.82 14.59 8.98
C THR A 61 -2.84 14.78 7.86
N ASN A 62 -3.07 13.75 7.06
CA ASN A 62 -4.01 13.78 5.93
C ASN A 62 -5.49 13.82 6.35
N GLY A 63 -5.80 13.74 7.65
CA GLY A 63 -7.17 13.86 8.18
C GLY A 63 -8.11 12.83 7.59
N THR A 64 -9.18 13.27 6.96
CA THR A 64 -10.20 12.42 6.32
C THR A 64 -9.84 12.00 4.89
N LYS A 65 -8.73 12.49 4.33
CA LYS A 65 -8.26 12.12 2.98
C LYS A 65 -7.44 10.84 3.03
N LEU A 66 -8.08 9.74 3.40
CA LEU A 66 -7.44 8.46 3.68
C LEU A 66 -7.26 7.65 2.39
N PRO A 67 -6.04 7.43 1.90
CA PRO A 67 -5.77 6.59 0.73
C PRO A 67 -5.91 5.10 1.03
N THR A 68 -6.05 4.30 -0.02
CA THR A 68 -5.72 2.88 0.02
C THR A 68 -4.25 2.69 -0.27
N PHE A 69 -3.52 1.98 0.60
CA PHE A 69 -2.14 1.58 0.36
C PHE A 69 -2.07 0.19 -0.28
N VAL A 70 -1.27 0.06 -1.32
CA VAL A 70 -0.96 -1.20 -2.02
C VAL A 70 0.55 -1.41 -1.91
N LEU A 71 0.96 -2.36 -1.07
CA LEU A 71 2.34 -2.54 -0.66
C LEU A 71 2.91 -3.82 -1.29
N MET A 72 3.57 -3.67 -2.44
CA MET A 72 4.26 -4.77 -3.12
C MET A 72 5.68 -4.91 -2.57
N THR A 73 5.75 -5.42 -1.36
CA THR A 73 6.97 -5.62 -0.58
C THR A 73 6.75 -6.72 0.45
N CYS A 74 7.84 -7.16 1.10
CA CYS A 74 7.79 -8.16 2.17
C CYS A 74 7.31 -7.54 3.50
N LEU A 75 6.67 -8.34 4.34
CA LEU A 75 6.45 -8.18 5.78
C LEU A 75 5.67 -6.95 6.25
N ASN A 76 5.36 -5.98 5.40
CA ASN A 76 4.62 -4.77 5.84
C ASN A 76 3.21 -5.06 6.38
N GLY A 77 2.71 -6.28 6.26
CA GLY A 77 1.45 -6.78 6.82
C GLY A 77 1.65 -7.93 7.80
N LEU A 78 2.82 -8.07 8.42
CA LEU A 78 3.09 -9.07 9.47
C LEU A 78 2.45 -8.61 10.78
N PHE A 79 1.20 -8.94 10.98
CA PHE A 79 0.35 -8.44 12.09
C PHE A 79 0.41 -9.30 13.36
N ASP A 80 1.10 -10.42 13.32
CA ASP A 80 1.22 -11.37 14.43
C ASP A 80 2.60 -11.30 15.14
N ASP A 81 3.43 -10.32 14.80
CA ASP A 81 4.63 -10.02 15.58
C ASP A 81 4.24 -9.35 16.91
N LEU A 82 4.83 -9.85 18.01
CA LEU A 82 4.52 -9.36 19.36
C LEU A 82 5.31 -8.11 19.76
N TRP A 83 6.34 -7.76 19.00
CA TRP A 83 7.33 -6.75 19.37
C TRP A 83 7.37 -5.57 18.41
N VAL A 84 7.04 -5.81 17.14
CA VAL A 84 7.05 -4.80 16.10
C VAL A 84 5.66 -4.67 15.49
N GLU A 85 5.13 -3.47 15.48
CA GLU A 85 3.89 -3.16 14.79
C GLU A 85 4.17 -3.04 13.30
N SER A 86 3.43 -3.76 12.47
CA SER A 86 3.59 -3.70 11.01
C SER A 86 3.23 -2.31 10.46
N LEU A 87 3.81 -1.97 9.32
CA LEU A 87 3.49 -0.70 8.65
C LEU A 87 1.99 -0.59 8.31
N ALA A 88 1.34 -1.71 7.97
CA ALA A 88 -0.09 -1.74 7.72
C ALA A 88 -0.91 -1.34 8.95
N GLU A 89 -0.53 -1.81 10.13
CA GLU A 89 -1.18 -1.44 11.39
C GLU A 89 -0.92 0.02 11.74
N SER A 90 0.33 0.49 11.65
CA SER A 90 0.70 1.88 11.91
C SER A 90 -0.08 2.85 11.03
N LEU A 91 -0.27 2.51 9.73
CA LEU A 91 -1.08 3.31 8.80
C LEU A 91 -2.55 3.37 9.18
N LEU A 92 -3.14 2.27 9.67
CA LEU A 92 -4.55 2.22 10.09
C LEU A 92 -4.79 2.87 11.45
N LYS A 93 -3.80 2.88 12.32
CA LYS A 93 -3.88 3.43 13.68
C LYS A 93 -3.43 4.88 13.78
N ALA A 94 -2.96 5.49 12.69
CA ALA A 94 -2.45 6.86 12.68
C ALA A 94 -3.50 7.86 13.22
N PRO A 95 -3.18 8.64 14.27
CA PRO A 95 -4.19 9.38 15.01
C PRO A 95 -4.76 10.61 14.29
N ALA A 96 -4.02 11.17 13.34
CA ALA A 96 -4.40 12.39 12.61
C ALA A 96 -4.55 12.17 11.09
N GLY A 97 -4.63 10.91 10.65
CA GLY A 97 -4.75 10.56 9.24
C GLY A 97 -4.51 9.09 8.99
N GLY A 98 -3.56 8.77 8.11
CA GLY A 98 -3.18 7.40 7.76
C GLY A 98 -3.87 6.86 6.54
N ALA A 99 -4.34 5.62 6.59
CA ALA A 99 -4.96 4.88 5.49
C ALA A 99 -6.38 4.44 5.82
N VAL A 100 -7.24 4.32 4.80
CA VAL A 100 -8.56 3.69 4.93
C VAL A 100 -8.49 2.18 4.73
N ALA A 101 -7.49 1.72 3.98
CA ALA A 101 -7.19 0.31 3.80
C ALA A 101 -5.73 0.12 3.39
N VAL A 102 -5.16 -1.04 3.75
CA VAL A 102 -3.82 -1.44 3.34
C VAL A 102 -3.86 -2.86 2.79
N TRP A 103 -3.23 -3.11 1.67
CA TRP A 103 -3.04 -4.44 1.11
C TRP A 103 -1.56 -4.78 1.09
N ALA A 104 -1.14 -5.69 1.96
CA ALA A 104 0.25 -5.96 2.26
C ALA A 104 0.52 -7.45 2.50
N SER A 105 1.78 -7.86 2.36
CA SER A 105 2.23 -9.23 2.65
C SER A 105 2.58 -9.41 4.11
N SER A 106 2.18 -10.56 4.67
CA SER A 106 2.59 -11.00 6.01
C SER A 106 3.85 -11.88 6.02
N THR A 107 4.53 -12.05 4.86
CA THR A 107 5.73 -12.89 4.78
C THR A 107 6.72 -12.40 3.74
N LEU A 108 7.84 -13.09 3.61
CA LEU A 108 8.82 -12.91 2.54
C LEU A 108 8.27 -13.48 1.23
N THR A 109 8.43 -12.75 0.14
CA THR A 109 7.93 -13.14 -1.19
C THR A 109 8.84 -12.65 -2.31
N ALA A 110 8.82 -13.37 -3.45
CA ALA A 110 9.60 -13.00 -4.62
C ALA A 110 8.97 -11.81 -5.38
N PRO A 111 9.77 -10.95 -6.04
CA PRO A 111 9.27 -9.75 -6.70
C PRO A 111 8.42 -10.03 -7.96
N GLU A 112 8.71 -11.10 -8.71
CA GLU A 112 8.01 -11.41 -9.96
C GLU A 112 6.51 -11.69 -9.73
N PRO A 113 6.09 -12.59 -8.80
CA PRO A 113 4.67 -12.79 -8.53
C PRO A 113 4.01 -11.57 -7.87
N GLN A 114 4.76 -10.72 -7.14
CA GLN A 114 4.25 -9.43 -6.66
C GLN A 114 3.86 -8.51 -7.82
N ALA A 115 4.69 -8.44 -8.85
CA ALA A 115 4.40 -7.62 -10.04
C ALA A 115 3.12 -8.09 -10.76
N VAL A 116 2.92 -9.40 -10.90
CA VAL A 116 1.69 -9.99 -11.47
C VAL A 116 0.47 -9.62 -10.62
N LEU A 117 0.60 -9.75 -9.30
CA LEU A 117 -0.46 -9.42 -8.35
C LEU A 117 -0.86 -7.95 -8.44
N ASN A 118 0.14 -7.05 -8.48
CA ASN A 118 -0.06 -5.61 -8.62
C ASN A 118 -0.77 -5.25 -9.92
N GLN A 119 -0.29 -5.78 -11.04
CA GLN A 119 -0.88 -5.53 -12.35
C GLN A 119 -2.34 -5.99 -12.41
N ALA A 120 -2.64 -7.19 -11.91
CA ALA A 120 -3.98 -7.73 -11.86
C ALA A 120 -4.92 -6.85 -11.01
N LEU A 121 -4.47 -6.39 -9.83
CA LEU A 121 -5.25 -5.47 -9.01
C LEU A 121 -5.58 -4.18 -9.74
N PHE A 122 -4.58 -3.53 -10.35
CA PHE A 122 -4.81 -2.26 -11.06
C PHE A 122 -5.72 -2.39 -12.27
N GLN A 123 -5.72 -3.53 -12.96
CA GLN A 123 -6.69 -3.81 -14.03
C GLN A 123 -8.13 -3.90 -13.49
N LEU A 124 -8.33 -4.59 -12.37
CA LEU A 124 -9.63 -4.75 -11.74
C LEU A 124 -10.17 -3.43 -11.18
N LEU A 125 -9.31 -2.61 -10.58
CA LEU A 125 -9.67 -1.30 -10.02
C LEU A 125 -10.05 -0.25 -11.08
N GLN A 126 -9.91 -0.54 -12.37
CA GLN A 126 -10.43 0.32 -13.44
C GLN A 126 -11.97 0.36 -13.47
N SER A 127 -12.64 -0.66 -12.93
CA SER A 127 -14.09 -0.68 -12.82
C SER A 127 -14.57 0.11 -11.60
N PRO A 128 -15.33 1.20 -11.76
CA PRO A 128 -15.79 2.01 -10.63
C PRO A 128 -16.79 1.28 -9.71
N SER A 129 -17.37 0.18 -10.18
CA SER A 129 -18.27 -0.67 -9.39
C SER A 129 -17.53 -1.75 -8.60
N MET A 130 -16.25 -1.99 -8.86
CA MET A 130 -15.45 -3.04 -8.21
C MET A 130 -15.30 -2.74 -6.71
N ARG A 131 -15.65 -3.72 -5.88
CA ARG A 131 -15.34 -3.66 -4.44
C ARG A 131 -13.88 -4.04 -4.21
N LEU A 132 -13.26 -3.43 -3.23
CA LEU A 132 -11.85 -3.67 -2.92
C LEU A 132 -11.59 -5.14 -2.59
N GLY A 133 -12.46 -5.78 -1.79
CA GLY A 133 -12.36 -7.21 -1.46
C GLY A 133 -12.49 -8.12 -2.68
N ASP A 134 -13.38 -7.81 -3.63
CA ASP A 134 -13.51 -8.57 -4.87
C ASP A 134 -12.26 -8.38 -5.75
N ALA A 135 -11.73 -7.15 -5.83
CA ALA A 135 -10.51 -6.85 -6.58
C ALA A 135 -9.30 -7.63 -6.05
N VAL A 136 -9.04 -7.59 -4.73
CA VAL A 136 -7.91 -8.32 -4.14
C VAL A 136 -8.07 -9.83 -4.25
N LYS A 137 -9.28 -10.37 -4.07
CA LYS A 137 -9.58 -11.79 -4.26
C LYS A 137 -9.26 -12.24 -5.69
N ASN A 138 -9.73 -11.48 -6.69
CA ASN A 138 -9.55 -11.81 -8.10
C ASN A 138 -8.10 -11.58 -8.54
N ALA A 139 -7.40 -10.56 -8.01
CA ALA A 139 -5.98 -10.37 -8.27
C ALA A 139 -5.14 -11.55 -7.75
N LYS A 140 -5.45 -12.08 -6.57
CA LYS A 140 -4.81 -13.30 -6.05
C LYS A 140 -5.04 -14.52 -6.95
N ALA A 141 -6.17 -14.62 -7.63
CA ALA A 141 -6.44 -15.72 -8.55
C ALA A 141 -5.57 -15.69 -9.82
N ALA A 142 -5.03 -14.53 -10.19
CA ALA A 142 -4.11 -14.38 -11.31
C ALA A 142 -2.68 -14.86 -11.02
N VAL A 143 -2.33 -15.07 -9.75
CA VAL A 143 -0.99 -15.49 -9.31
C VAL A 143 -0.98 -16.99 -9.04
N THR A 144 0.01 -17.69 -9.57
CA THR A 144 0.21 -19.15 -9.35
C THR A 144 1.00 -19.45 -8.08
N ASP A 145 1.85 -18.52 -7.65
CA ASP A 145 2.67 -18.66 -6.45
C ASP A 145 1.78 -18.76 -5.19
N PRO A 146 1.85 -19.88 -4.45
CA PRO A 146 0.98 -20.13 -3.31
C PRO A 146 1.29 -19.23 -2.11
N ASP A 147 2.54 -18.80 -1.94
CA ASP A 147 2.96 -18.00 -0.80
C ASP A 147 2.46 -16.56 -0.97
N VAL A 148 2.60 -15.99 -2.17
CA VAL A 148 2.02 -14.69 -2.50
C VAL A 148 0.49 -14.73 -2.38
N ARG A 149 -0.17 -15.76 -2.90
CA ARG A 149 -1.64 -15.89 -2.80
C ARG A 149 -2.15 -15.93 -1.37
N ARG A 150 -1.41 -16.54 -0.44
CA ARG A 150 -1.81 -16.71 0.96
C ARG A 150 -1.44 -15.52 1.82
N SER A 151 -0.28 -14.92 1.59
CA SER A 151 0.32 -13.93 2.47
C SER A 151 -0.18 -12.50 2.30
N TRP A 152 -0.73 -12.13 1.12
CA TRP A 152 -1.30 -10.79 0.96
C TRP A 152 -2.63 -10.66 1.71
N ILE A 153 -2.68 -9.73 2.64
CA ILE A 153 -3.83 -9.49 3.52
C ILE A 153 -4.40 -8.11 3.23
N LEU A 154 -5.72 -8.02 3.17
CA LEU A 154 -6.43 -6.76 3.13
C LEU A 154 -6.79 -6.34 4.54
N PHE A 155 -6.17 -5.27 5.01
CA PHE A 155 -6.51 -4.56 6.22
C PHE A 155 -7.48 -3.44 5.87
N GLY A 156 -8.72 -3.51 6.32
CA GLY A 156 -9.78 -2.55 6.00
C GLY A 156 -11.09 -3.21 5.61
N ASP A 157 -12.06 -2.39 5.20
CA ASP A 157 -13.39 -2.88 4.80
C ASP A 157 -13.38 -3.41 3.35
N PRO A 158 -13.62 -4.71 3.12
CA PRO A 158 -13.63 -5.30 1.78
C PRO A 158 -14.80 -4.83 0.91
N THR A 159 -15.83 -4.22 1.50
CA THR A 159 -17.01 -3.74 0.74
C THR A 159 -16.80 -2.38 0.10
N MET A 160 -15.75 -1.67 0.47
CA MET A 160 -15.40 -0.37 -0.10
C MET A 160 -15.13 -0.42 -1.60
N ARG A 161 -15.33 0.73 -2.25
CA ARG A 161 -14.95 0.97 -3.64
C ARG A 161 -14.01 2.14 -3.70
N LEU A 162 -12.97 2.04 -4.54
CA LEU A 162 -12.15 3.20 -4.86
C LEU A 162 -12.97 4.14 -5.74
N ARG A 163 -13.21 5.33 -5.24
CA ARG A 163 -13.86 6.41 -6.00
C ARG A 163 -12.96 7.63 -5.95
N PRO A 164 -12.72 8.28 -7.10
CA PRO A 164 -12.15 9.63 -7.08
C PRO A 164 -13.03 10.53 -6.21
N ALA A 165 -12.43 11.49 -5.55
CA ALA A 165 -13.20 12.57 -4.93
C ALA A 165 -14.06 13.26 -6.00
N PRO A 166 -15.28 13.69 -5.68
CA PRO A 166 -16.15 14.38 -6.61
C PRO A 166 -15.53 15.70 -7.08
#